data_129de2e4ac417cd6362a22b089ecbb57
#
_entry.id   129de2e4ac417cd6362a22b089ecbb57
#
_cell.length_a   1.000
_cell.length_b   1.000
_cell.length_c   1.000
_cell.angle_alpha   90.00
_cell.angle_beta   90.00
_cell.angle_gamma   90.00
#
_symmetry.space_group_name_H-M   'P 1'
#
loop_
_entity.id
_entity.type
_entity.pdbx_description
1 polymer ?
#
loop_
_entity_poly.entity_id
_entity_poly.type
_entity_poly.pdbx_seq_one_letter_code
_entity_poly.pdbx_strand_id
1 'polypeptide(L)'
;MRQAGRYLPEYNATRAVAGSFLALAKNPQLATEVTLQPLDRYPLDAAILFSDILTIPDAMGLGLTFEAGEGPRFSKPLRDEQAVNNLRVADLNELKYVFDAVSEIRKALVQDGQQRVPLIGFSGSPWTLACYMVEGSGSDDFKHTKTMLYQRPDLMKKILDANIQSVAAYLKAQVDAGAQALMIFDTWGGLLPDGWYQKTSLASMKAVIDLLPREKDGQRIPILVFTKGGGIWLEDIASSGADVIGLDWTASVAKSRKRLLAVNKPLALQGNFDPLALFSSPEQISQEAKRILDELAQSPSLGSGLHSLDGHVFNLGHGISQFTNPEHVTALTETVVSYSKTLRNQ
;
A
#
# COMPACT_ATOMS: atom_id res chain seq x y z
N MET A 1 -2.91 -4.51 -4.34
CA MET A 1 -2.49 -4.26 -2.97
C MET A 1 -1.68 -5.43 -2.42
N ARG A 2 -2.18 -6.24 -1.51
CA ARG A 2 -1.44 -7.42 -1.05
C ARG A 2 -1.45 -8.49 -2.12
N GLN A 3 -0.28 -8.92 -2.62
CA GLN A 3 -0.15 -10.00 -3.60
C GLN A 3 0.15 -11.33 -2.87
N ALA A 4 1.27 -11.44 -2.17
CA ALA A 4 1.58 -12.61 -1.35
C ALA A 4 0.70 -12.66 -0.09
N GLY A 5 0.28 -13.85 0.32
CA GLY A 5 -0.53 -13.98 1.52
C GLY A 5 -1.14 -15.36 1.73
N ARG A 6 -1.77 -15.55 2.87
CA ARG A 6 -2.29 -16.84 3.36
C ARG A 6 -3.38 -17.47 2.48
N TYR A 7 -3.90 -16.78 1.48
CA TYR A 7 -4.82 -17.36 0.50
C TYR A 7 -4.11 -18.28 -0.50
N LEU A 8 -2.78 -18.19 -0.62
CA LEU A 8 -1.97 -19.04 -1.50
C LEU A 8 -1.43 -20.27 -0.75
N PRO A 9 -1.64 -21.48 -1.26
CA PRO A 9 -1.07 -22.70 -0.68
C PRO A 9 0.45 -22.67 -0.57
N GLU A 10 1.14 -22.21 -1.62
CA GLU A 10 2.59 -22.06 -1.67
C GLU A 10 3.12 -21.09 -0.62
N TYR A 11 2.43 -19.97 -0.39
CA TYR A 11 2.78 -19.06 0.70
C TYR A 11 2.66 -19.72 2.08
N ASN A 12 1.60 -20.51 2.29
CA ASN A 12 1.41 -21.21 3.56
C ASN A 12 2.51 -22.25 3.80
N ALA A 13 2.98 -22.93 2.75
CA ALA A 13 4.10 -23.86 2.83
C ALA A 13 5.40 -23.15 3.24
N THR A 14 5.77 -22.06 2.54
CA THR A 14 6.95 -21.25 2.87
C THR A 14 6.84 -20.65 4.28
N ARG A 15 5.64 -20.19 4.68
CA ARG A 15 5.37 -19.66 6.01
C ARG A 15 5.56 -20.72 7.11
N ALA A 16 5.16 -21.97 6.86
CA ALA A 16 5.35 -23.08 7.80
C ALA A 16 6.83 -23.40 8.00
N VAL A 17 7.63 -23.37 6.93
CA VAL A 17 9.08 -23.55 7.02
C VAL A 17 9.74 -22.41 7.82
N ALA A 18 9.29 -21.16 7.63
CA ALA A 18 9.81 -20.01 8.39
C ALA A 18 9.45 -20.03 9.89
N GLY A 19 8.39 -20.75 10.28
CA GLY A 19 7.91 -20.88 11.66
C GLY A 19 7.06 -19.71 12.14
N SER A 20 7.36 -18.46 11.74
CA SER A 20 6.58 -17.28 12.12
C SER A 20 6.51 -16.25 11.01
N PHE A 21 5.57 -15.27 11.13
CA PHE A 21 5.49 -14.17 10.18
C PHE A 21 6.73 -13.29 10.21
N LEU A 22 7.23 -12.96 11.41
CA LEU A 22 8.42 -12.14 11.54
C LEU A 22 9.67 -12.87 11.02
N ALA A 23 9.79 -14.18 11.26
CA ALA A 23 10.90 -14.96 10.72
C ALA A 23 10.86 -14.99 9.18
N LEU A 24 9.67 -15.12 8.58
CA LEU A 24 9.49 -15.02 7.13
C LEU A 24 9.87 -13.62 6.62
N ALA A 25 9.33 -12.56 7.22
CA ALA A 25 9.56 -11.19 6.79
C ALA A 25 11.03 -10.73 6.99
N LYS A 26 11.70 -11.25 8.04
CA LYS A 26 13.11 -10.92 8.35
C LYS A 26 14.13 -11.81 7.60
N ASN A 27 13.67 -12.69 6.73
CA ASN A 27 14.54 -13.52 5.88
C ASN A 27 14.43 -13.07 4.42
N PRO A 28 15.47 -12.44 3.83
CA PRO A 28 15.43 -11.91 2.47
C PRO A 28 15.10 -12.97 1.40
N GLN A 29 15.62 -14.21 1.55
CA GLN A 29 15.40 -15.30 0.60
C GLN A 29 13.93 -15.72 0.62
N LEU A 30 13.35 -15.94 1.80
CA LEU A 30 11.96 -16.34 1.94
C LEU A 30 11.00 -15.20 1.54
N ALA A 31 11.36 -13.94 1.84
CA ALA A 31 10.60 -12.76 1.40
C ALA A 31 10.62 -12.65 -0.14
N THR A 32 11.74 -12.97 -0.78
CA THR A 32 11.86 -13.04 -2.24
C THR A 32 10.96 -14.13 -2.80
N GLU A 33 11.06 -15.35 -2.28
CA GLU A 33 10.25 -16.48 -2.70
C GLU A 33 8.75 -16.14 -2.69
N VAL A 34 8.23 -15.68 -1.55
CA VAL A 34 6.80 -15.37 -1.44
C VAL A 34 6.37 -14.14 -2.28
N THR A 35 7.30 -13.25 -2.62
CA THR A 35 7.02 -12.14 -3.54
C THR A 35 6.82 -12.64 -4.98
N LEU A 36 7.56 -13.67 -5.40
CA LEU A 36 7.49 -14.21 -6.75
C LEU A 36 6.29 -15.13 -6.96
N GLN A 37 5.86 -15.89 -5.95
CA GLN A 37 4.75 -16.85 -6.04
C GLN A 37 3.49 -16.29 -6.73
N PRO A 38 2.97 -15.09 -6.39
CA PRO A 38 1.82 -14.53 -7.11
C PRO A 38 2.09 -14.21 -8.58
N LEU A 39 3.33 -13.83 -8.92
CA LEU A 39 3.71 -13.54 -10.30
C LEU A 39 3.81 -14.81 -11.16
N ASP A 40 4.15 -15.94 -10.54
CA ASP A 40 4.21 -17.24 -11.22
C ASP A 40 2.82 -17.83 -11.44
N ARG A 41 1.86 -17.44 -10.60
CA ARG A 41 0.47 -17.90 -10.68
C ARG A 41 -0.41 -17.02 -11.56
N TYR A 42 -0.23 -15.69 -11.52
CA TYR A 42 -1.13 -14.71 -12.14
C TYR A 42 -0.38 -13.78 -13.10
N PRO A 43 -1.02 -13.34 -14.18
CA PRO A 43 -0.43 -12.39 -15.13
C PRO A 43 -0.43 -10.95 -14.57
N LEU A 44 0.38 -10.71 -13.53
CA LEU A 44 0.48 -9.41 -12.89
C LEU A 44 1.55 -8.54 -13.57
N ASP A 45 1.26 -7.23 -13.69
CA ASP A 45 2.13 -6.24 -14.35
C ASP A 45 3.13 -5.56 -13.39
N ALA A 46 3.07 -5.86 -12.09
CA ALA A 46 4.02 -5.35 -11.09
C ALA A 46 4.14 -6.32 -9.91
N ALA A 47 5.33 -6.37 -9.31
CA ALA A 47 5.56 -6.99 -8.00
C ALA A 47 5.44 -5.96 -6.89
N ILE A 48 4.92 -6.34 -5.73
CA ILE A 48 5.06 -5.55 -4.51
C ILE A 48 5.90 -6.33 -3.50
N LEU A 49 6.86 -5.63 -2.89
CA LEU A 49 7.70 -6.18 -1.83
C LEU A 49 6.86 -6.89 -0.75
N PHE A 50 7.27 -8.08 -0.33
CA PHE A 50 6.73 -8.72 0.87
C PHE A 50 7.43 -8.19 2.11
N SER A 51 6.71 -7.45 2.93
CA SER A 51 7.13 -6.89 4.22
C SER A 51 5.89 -6.52 5.04
N ASP A 52 6.08 -5.82 6.15
CA ASP A 52 5.00 -5.27 6.98
C ASP A 52 5.21 -3.77 7.22
N ILE A 53 4.13 -2.99 7.30
CA ILE A 53 4.19 -1.56 7.60
C ILE A 53 4.71 -1.28 9.02
N LEU A 54 4.57 -2.25 9.94
CA LEU A 54 4.93 -2.11 11.34
C LEU A 54 6.40 -2.42 11.64
N THR A 55 7.19 -2.77 10.62
CA THR A 55 8.64 -2.93 10.76
C THR A 55 9.32 -1.63 11.19
N ILE A 56 8.81 -0.47 10.75
CA ILE A 56 9.34 0.83 11.15
C ILE A 56 9.15 1.07 12.66
N PRO A 57 7.93 1.00 13.23
CA PRO A 57 7.75 1.11 14.68
C PRO A 57 8.53 0.04 15.49
N ASP A 58 8.71 -1.17 14.95
CA ASP A 58 9.57 -2.20 15.57
C ASP A 58 11.01 -1.71 15.69
N ALA A 59 11.57 -1.17 14.59
CA ALA A 59 12.93 -0.58 14.56
C ALA A 59 13.05 0.71 15.40
N MET A 60 11.93 1.34 15.76
CA MET A 60 11.90 2.45 16.72
C MET A 60 11.89 1.96 18.18
N GLY A 61 11.90 0.65 18.41
CA GLY A 61 12.01 0.02 19.73
C GLY A 61 10.69 -0.27 20.43
N LEU A 62 9.55 -0.27 19.71
CA LEU A 62 8.24 -0.53 20.31
C LEU A 62 7.97 -2.02 20.61
N GLY A 63 8.77 -2.93 20.05
CA GLY A 63 8.71 -4.37 20.32
C GLY A 63 7.46 -5.02 19.71
N LEU A 64 7.50 -5.25 18.40
CA LEU A 64 6.43 -5.87 17.62
C LEU A 64 6.37 -7.37 17.86
N THR A 65 5.17 -7.87 18.15
CA THR A 65 4.86 -9.30 18.23
C THR A 65 3.62 -9.63 17.41
N PHE A 66 3.49 -10.88 17.00
CA PHE A 66 2.29 -11.41 16.33
C PHE A 66 1.79 -12.61 17.12
N GLU A 67 0.66 -12.44 17.77
CA GLU A 67 -0.01 -13.54 18.47
C GLU A 67 -1.01 -14.25 17.54
N ALA A 68 -1.10 -15.57 17.69
CA ALA A 68 -1.99 -16.36 16.84
C ALA A 68 -3.46 -15.94 17.07
N GLY A 69 -4.11 -15.44 16.01
CA GLY A 69 -5.50 -15.00 16.05
C GLY A 69 -5.73 -13.54 16.48
N GLU A 70 -4.74 -12.86 17.07
CA GLU A 70 -4.91 -11.49 17.60
C GLU A 70 -4.30 -10.38 16.73
N GLY A 71 -3.46 -10.74 15.75
CA GLY A 71 -2.79 -9.76 14.89
C GLY A 71 -1.54 -9.13 15.52
N PRO A 72 -1.09 -7.98 15.01
CA PRO A 72 0.11 -7.32 15.50
C PRO A 72 -0.12 -6.62 16.85
N ARG A 73 0.86 -6.72 17.75
CA ARG A 73 0.91 -6.01 19.03
C ARG A 73 2.25 -5.37 19.28
N PHE A 74 2.23 -4.23 19.93
CA PHE A 74 3.42 -3.55 20.46
C PHE A 74 3.48 -3.68 21.98
N SER A 75 4.60 -4.18 22.49
CA SER A 75 4.81 -4.32 23.95
C SER A 75 5.01 -2.98 24.67
N LYS A 76 5.39 -1.92 23.91
CA LYS A 76 5.68 -0.58 24.45
C LYS A 76 4.87 0.48 23.67
N PRO A 77 3.52 0.52 23.81
CA PRO A 77 2.72 1.53 23.12
C PRO A 77 2.98 2.93 23.68
N LEU A 78 2.82 3.96 22.85
CA LEU A 78 3.08 5.36 23.21
C LEU A 78 1.85 5.97 23.90
N ARG A 79 1.71 5.75 25.22
CA ARG A 79 0.53 6.16 25.98
C ARG A 79 0.71 7.42 26.81
N ASP A 80 1.93 7.82 27.08
CA ASP A 80 2.26 8.94 27.96
C ASP A 80 3.38 9.82 27.39
N GLU A 81 3.60 10.94 28.01
CA GLU A 81 4.60 11.92 27.60
C GLU A 81 6.02 11.39 27.66
N GLN A 82 6.34 10.55 28.65
CA GLN A 82 7.67 9.97 28.80
C GLN A 82 7.98 9.03 27.63
N ALA A 83 7.04 8.14 27.28
CA ALA A 83 7.18 7.23 26.15
C ALA A 83 7.39 7.99 24.85
N VAL A 84 6.60 9.05 24.61
CA VAL A 84 6.71 9.89 23.39
C VAL A 84 8.02 10.67 23.37
N ASN A 85 8.47 11.23 24.51
CA ASN A 85 9.74 11.98 24.57
C ASN A 85 10.97 11.07 24.37
N ASN A 86 10.86 9.80 24.69
CA ASN A 86 11.91 8.80 24.44
C ASN A 86 11.91 8.23 23.03
N LEU A 87 10.87 8.49 22.23
CA LEU A 87 10.79 8.01 20.84
C LEU A 87 11.96 8.54 20.02
N ARG A 88 12.52 7.68 19.17
CA ARG A 88 13.61 8.00 18.23
C ARG A 88 13.20 7.62 16.83
N VAL A 89 13.80 8.25 15.84
CA VAL A 89 13.70 7.85 14.43
C VAL A 89 14.22 6.42 14.29
N ALA A 90 13.62 5.63 13.40
CA ALA A 90 13.98 4.24 13.17
C ALA A 90 15.46 4.10 12.76
N ASP A 91 16.17 3.16 13.37
CA ASP A 91 17.50 2.77 12.91
C ASP A 91 17.37 1.90 11.65
N LEU A 92 17.88 2.39 10.53
CA LEU A 92 17.83 1.65 9.25
C LEU A 92 18.65 0.36 9.27
N ASN A 93 19.63 0.22 10.19
CA ASN A 93 20.36 -1.04 10.33
C ASN A 93 19.45 -2.18 10.81
N GLU A 94 18.48 -1.88 11.66
CA GLU A 94 17.47 -2.85 12.12
C GLU A 94 16.50 -3.26 10.98
N LEU A 95 16.46 -2.49 9.90
CA LEU A 95 15.60 -2.70 8.70
C LEU A 95 16.38 -3.24 7.50
N LYS A 96 17.69 -3.51 7.66
CA LYS A 96 18.57 -3.97 6.56
C LYS A 96 18.00 -5.19 5.81
N TYR A 97 17.37 -6.11 6.51
CA TYR A 97 16.75 -7.30 5.91
C TYR A 97 15.69 -6.95 4.85
N VAL A 98 15.00 -5.82 5.00
CA VAL A 98 14.03 -5.34 4.00
C VAL A 98 14.75 -4.89 2.73
N PHE A 99 15.84 -4.14 2.88
CA PHE A 99 16.62 -3.63 1.74
C PHE A 99 17.35 -4.75 1.01
N ASP A 100 17.84 -5.73 1.75
CA ASP A 100 18.42 -6.95 1.19
C ASP A 100 17.36 -7.74 0.39
N ALA A 101 16.11 -7.88 0.92
CA ALA A 101 15.01 -8.49 0.20
C ALA A 101 14.65 -7.72 -1.09
N VAL A 102 14.59 -6.38 -1.04
CA VAL A 102 14.37 -5.57 -2.25
C VAL A 102 15.43 -5.87 -3.31
N SER A 103 16.70 -5.92 -2.91
CA SER A 103 17.82 -6.19 -3.83
C SER A 103 17.75 -7.60 -4.42
N GLU A 104 17.40 -8.60 -3.61
CA GLU A 104 17.25 -9.99 -4.08
C GLU A 104 16.05 -10.16 -5.00
N ILE A 105 14.90 -9.57 -4.68
CA ILE A 105 13.72 -9.58 -5.55
C ILE A 105 14.05 -8.91 -6.89
N ARG A 106 14.75 -7.78 -6.89
CA ARG A 106 15.15 -7.10 -8.12
C ARG A 106 16.01 -8.00 -9.02
N LYS A 107 16.93 -8.75 -8.44
CA LYS A 107 17.73 -9.72 -9.19
C LYS A 107 16.88 -10.88 -9.72
N ALA A 108 15.99 -11.42 -8.88
CA ALA A 108 15.13 -12.55 -9.24
C ALA A 108 14.06 -12.20 -10.30
N LEU A 109 13.69 -10.92 -10.41
CA LEU A 109 12.78 -10.43 -11.46
C LEU A 109 13.44 -10.30 -12.83
N VAL A 110 14.76 -10.47 -12.95
CA VAL A 110 15.46 -10.50 -14.25
C VAL A 110 15.54 -11.96 -14.74
N GLN A 111 14.91 -12.22 -15.88
CA GLN A 111 14.95 -13.52 -16.58
C GLN A 111 15.44 -13.28 -18.01
N ASP A 112 16.39 -14.07 -18.46
CA ASP A 112 17.00 -13.95 -19.80
C ASP A 112 17.49 -12.52 -20.15
N GLY A 113 18.01 -11.80 -19.15
CA GLY A 113 18.51 -10.45 -19.28
C GLY A 113 17.40 -9.36 -19.36
N GLN A 114 16.14 -9.73 -19.26
CA GLN A 114 15.00 -8.81 -19.26
C GLN A 114 14.30 -8.81 -17.91
N GLN A 115 13.86 -7.64 -17.49
CA GLN A 115 13.06 -7.52 -16.28
C GLN A 115 11.61 -7.93 -16.55
N ARG A 116 11.10 -8.90 -15.76
CA ARG A 116 9.75 -9.43 -15.86
C ARG A 116 8.68 -8.36 -15.58
N VAL A 117 8.79 -7.69 -14.46
CA VAL A 117 7.86 -6.62 -14.01
C VAL A 117 8.58 -5.65 -13.08
N PRO A 118 8.11 -4.39 -12.93
CA PRO A 118 8.66 -3.45 -11.94
C PRO A 118 8.35 -3.89 -10.51
N LEU A 119 9.22 -3.47 -9.58
CA LEU A 119 9.08 -3.70 -8.14
C LEU A 119 8.59 -2.45 -7.42
N ILE A 120 7.50 -2.57 -6.69
CA ILE A 120 6.93 -1.54 -5.82
C ILE A 120 7.43 -1.76 -4.39
N GLY A 121 8.11 -0.75 -3.83
CA GLY A 121 8.38 -0.63 -2.42
C GLY A 121 7.21 0.05 -1.69
N PHE A 122 7.11 -0.09 -0.37
CA PHE A 122 6.01 0.53 0.36
C PHE A 122 6.31 0.82 1.82
N SER A 123 5.44 1.63 2.41
CA SER A 123 5.35 1.88 3.86
C SER A 123 3.91 2.18 4.28
N GLY A 124 3.64 2.12 5.57
CA GLY A 124 2.46 2.77 6.15
C GLY A 124 2.63 4.30 6.15
N SER A 125 1.50 5.04 6.12
CA SER A 125 1.53 6.48 6.33
C SER A 125 1.96 6.83 7.77
N PRO A 126 2.53 8.01 8.02
CA PRO A 126 2.89 8.42 9.37
C PRO A 126 1.71 8.35 10.36
N TRP A 127 0.50 8.68 9.92
CA TRP A 127 -0.70 8.58 10.74
C TRP A 127 -1.10 7.12 11.00
N THR A 128 -1.13 6.27 9.99
CA THR A 128 -1.43 4.84 10.16
C THR A 128 -0.45 4.17 11.12
N LEU A 129 0.85 4.49 11.04
CA LEU A 129 1.84 4.00 12.01
C LEU A 129 1.55 4.55 13.41
N ALA A 130 1.27 5.85 13.56
CA ALA A 130 0.92 6.46 14.85
C ALA A 130 -0.30 5.79 15.49
N CYS A 131 -1.32 5.42 14.68
CA CYS A 131 -2.47 4.66 15.17
C CYS A 131 -2.05 3.37 15.88
N TYR A 132 -1.23 2.54 15.26
CA TYR A 132 -0.73 1.32 15.88
C TYR A 132 0.22 1.57 17.05
N MET A 133 1.10 2.58 16.94
CA MET A 133 2.07 2.92 17.98
C MET A 133 1.40 3.38 19.27
N VAL A 134 0.31 4.14 19.18
CA VAL A 134 -0.43 4.66 20.34
C VAL A 134 -1.43 3.61 20.83
N GLU A 135 -2.19 2.96 19.94
CA GLU A 135 -3.16 1.93 20.33
C GLU A 135 -2.49 0.66 20.86
N GLY A 136 -1.29 0.34 20.35
CA GLY A 136 -0.54 -0.86 20.70
C GLY A 136 -0.99 -2.12 19.92
N SER A 137 -2.08 -2.04 19.18
CA SER A 137 -2.66 -3.13 18.37
C SER A 137 -3.61 -2.56 17.31
N GLY A 138 -4.24 -3.43 16.51
CA GLY A 138 -5.42 -3.04 15.74
C GLY A 138 -6.58 -2.65 16.67
N SER A 139 -7.45 -1.76 16.21
CA SER A 139 -8.62 -1.29 16.94
C SER A 139 -9.74 -0.91 15.96
N ASP A 140 -10.98 -0.96 16.41
CA ASP A 140 -12.12 -0.54 15.61
C ASP A 140 -12.33 0.99 15.67
N ASP A 141 -12.06 1.60 16.80
CA ASP A 141 -12.31 3.04 17.05
C ASP A 141 -11.06 3.88 17.30
N PHE A 142 -9.92 3.28 17.60
CA PHE A 142 -8.67 3.95 17.94
C PHE A 142 -8.83 5.01 19.04
N LYS A 143 -9.49 4.63 20.13
CA LYS A 143 -9.84 5.52 21.24
C LYS A 143 -8.63 6.26 21.82
N HIS A 144 -7.53 5.55 22.12
CA HIS A 144 -6.33 6.17 22.71
C HIS A 144 -5.67 7.13 21.73
N THR A 145 -5.58 6.75 20.47
CA THR A 145 -4.99 7.58 19.41
C THR A 145 -5.78 8.87 19.21
N LYS A 146 -7.10 8.76 19.08
CA LYS A 146 -7.98 9.95 18.94
C LYS A 146 -7.98 10.80 20.19
N THR A 147 -7.99 10.21 21.39
CA THR A 147 -7.87 10.97 22.64
C THR A 147 -6.57 11.77 22.67
N MET A 148 -5.44 11.18 22.33
CA MET A 148 -4.16 11.88 22.26
C MET A 148 -4.18 12.98 21.21
N LEU A 149 -4.75 12.74 20.04
CA LEU A 149 -4.87 13.75 18.98
C LEU A 149 -5.58 15.02 19.45
N TYR A 150 -6.67 14.87 20.23
CA TYR A 150 -7.45 16.01 20.70
C TYR A 150 -6.93 16.64 21.99
N GLN A 151 -6.46 15.84 22.94
CA GLN A 151 -6.05 16.34 24.27
C GLN A 151 -4.56 16.73 24.33
N ARG A 152 -3.69 16.05 23.56
CA ARG A 152 -2.24 16.28 23.54
C ARG A 152 -1.72 16.30 22.10
N PRO A 153 -2.22 17.28 21.28
CA PRO A 153 -1.77 17.41 19.89
C PRO A 153 -0.26 17.65 19.76
N ASP A 154 0.38 18.19 20.80
CA ASP A 154 1.82 18.34 20.91
C ASP A 154 2.56 16.98 20.90
N LEU A 155 2.04 15.98 21.62
CA LEU A 155 2.60 14.62 21.62
C LEU A 155 2.35 13.90 20.31
N MET A 156 1.12 14.02 19.77
CA MET A 156 0.81 13.45 18.45
C MET A 156 1.72 14.03 17.37
N LYS A 157 1.97 15.34 17.42
CA LYS A 157 2.91 15.98 16.48
C LYS A 157 4.31 15.38 16.56
N LYS A 158 4.85 15.15 17.76
CA LYS A 158 6.18 14.51 17.94
C LYS A 158 6.22 13.11 17.34
N ILE A 159 5.17 12.31 17.52
CA ILE A 159 5.05 10.96 16.92
C ILE A 159 5.04 11.06 15.39
N LEU A 160 4.22 11.97 14.84
CA LEU A 160 4.14 12.16 13.40
C LEU A 160 5.45 12.67 12.80
N ASP A 161 6.15 13.60 13.46
CA ASP A 161 7.44 14.11 13.00
C ASP A 161 8.50 12.99 12.96
N ALA A 162 8.57 12.12 13.97
CA ALA A 162 9.45 10.96 13.99
C ALA A 162 9.08 9.94 12.90
N ASN A 163 7.79 9.71 12.67
CA ASN A 163 7.32 8.82 11.61
C ASN A 163 7.60 9.38 10.21
N ILE A 164 7.44 10.69 9.98
CA ILE A 164 7.77 11.34 8.70
C ILE A 164 9.23 11.07 8.34
N GLN A 165 10.15 11.31 9.27
CA GLN A 165 11.57 11.07 9.05
C GLN A 165 11.88 9.60 8.81
N SER A 166 11.32 8.71 9.62
CA SER A 166 11.54 7.26 9.53
C SER A 166 10.99 6.69 8.21
N VAL A 167 9.77 7.07 7.83
CA VAL A 167 9.12 6.61 6.59
C VAL A 167 9.88 7.13 5.37
N ALA A 168 10.27 8.40 5.35
CA ALA A 168 11.03 8.97 4.25
C ALA A 168 12.40 8.27 4.08
N ALA A 169 13.14 8.08 5.16
CA ALA A 169 14.42 7.37 5.14
C ALA A 169 14.28 5.91 4.70
N TYR A 170 13.25 5.21 5.20
CA TYR A 170 12.95 3.83 4.84
C TYR A 170 12.56 3.66 3.37
N LEU A 171 11.71 4.52 2.83
CA LEU A 171 11.32 4.47 1.42
C LEU A 171 12.48 4.84 0.50
N LYS A 172 13.31 5.83 0.89
CA LYS A 172 14.52 6.17 0.15
C LYS A 172 15.48 4.98 0.10
N ALA A 173 15.70 4.28 1.21
CA ALA A 173 16.56 3.10 1.24
C ALA A 173 16.00 1.95 0.38
N GLN A 174 14.69 1.78 0.27
CA GLN A 174 14.09 0.84 -0.68
C GLN A 174 14.38 1.23 -2.14
N VAL A 175 14.32 2.52 -2.49
CA VAL A 175 14.72 2.99 -3.83
C VAL A 175 16.20 2.72 -4.06
N ASP A 176 17.06 3.02 -3.08
CA ASP A 176 18.50 2.77 -3.18
C ASP A 176 18.80 1.27 -3.38
N ALA A 177 18.00 0.38 -2.77
CA ALA A 177 18.08 -1.06 -2.93
C ALA A 177 17.47 -1.59 -4.25
N GLY A 178 16.69 -0.78 -4.98
CA GLY A 178 16.19 -1.15 -6.31
C GLY A 178 14.67 -1.10 -6.50
N ALA A 179 13.89 -0.59 -5.56
CA ALA A 179 12.47 -0.32 -5.78
C ALA A 179 12.29 0.73 -6.89
N GLN A 180 11.32 0.51 -7.77
CA GLN A 180 11.09 1.33 -8.98
C GLN A 180 9.83 2.19 -8.89
N ALA A 181 9.00 1.93 -7.91
CA ALA A 181 7.86 2.76 -7.52
C ALA A 181 7.67 2.63 -6.00
N LEU A 182 7.01 3.61 -5.40
CA LEU A 182 6.75 3.63 -3.97
C LEU A 182 5.26 3.74 -3.69
N MET A 183 4.78 3.08 -2.63
CA MET A 183 3.39 3.16 -2.20
C MET A 183 3.30 3.47 -0.71
N ILE A 184 2.48 4.47 -0.35
CA ILE A 184 2.19 4.84 1.04
C ILE A 184 0.77 4.40 1.36
N PHE A 185 0.63 3.50 2.34
CA PHE A 185 -0.66 2.96 2.79
C PHE A 185 -1.19 3.75 3.99
N ASP A 186 -2.25 4.52 3.78
CA ASP A 186 -2.96 5.26 4.82
C ASP A 186 -4.26 4.53 5.19
N THR A 187 -4.13 3.35 5.75
CA THR A 187 -5.24 2.45 6.10
C THR A 187 -6.23 3.10 7.07
N TRP A 188 -5.75 3.97 7.95
CA TRP A 188 -6.55 4.58 9.01
C TRP A 188 -6.83 6.07 8.82
N GLY A 189 -6.50 6.64 7.64
CA GLY A 189 -6.79 8.04 7.33
C GLY A 189 -8.29 8.35 7.36
N GLY A 190 -9.12 7.45 6.85
CA GLY A 190 -10.56 7.60 6.85
C GLY A 190 -11.24 7.60 8.23
N LEU A 191 -10.51 7.35 9.32
CA LEU A 191 -11.00 7.50 10.69
C LEU A 191 -10.99 8.96 11.17
N LEU A 192 -10.27 9.84 10.49
CA LEU A 192 -10.19 11.25 10.83
C LEU A 192 -11.41 12.00 10.30
N PRO A 193 -11.95 12.96 11.06
CA PRO A 193 -12.97 13.85 10.55
C PRO A 193 -12.37 14.84 9.53
N ASP A 194 -13.25 15.44 8.73
CA ASP A 194 -12.87 16.51 7.81
C ASP A 194 -12.14 17.66 8.54
N GLY A 195 -11.16 18.25 7.86
CA GLY A 195 -10.25 19.23 8.45
C GLY A 195 -9.13 18.61 9.30
N TRP A 196 -9.38 17.56 10.05
CA TRP A 196 -8.33 16.81 10.76
C TRP A 196 -7.55 15.87 9.83
N TYR A 197 -8.22 15.26 8.87
CA TYR A 197 -7.55 14.46 7.86
C TYR A 197 -6.48 15.28 7.13
N GLN A 198 -6.84 16.45 6.64
CA GLN A 198 -5.95 17.35 5.92
C GLN A 198 -4.74 17.77 6.75
N LYS A 199 -4.98 18.17 8.02
CA LYS A 199 -3.93 18.67 8.93
C LYS A 199 -3.03 17.58 9.49
N THR A 200 -3.48 16.34 9.51
CA THR A 200 -2.80 15.21 10.18
C THR A 200 -2.26 14.21 9.16
N SER A 201 -3.10 13.32 8.63
CA SER A 201 -2.62 12.25 7.75
C SER A 201 -2.12 12.78 6.42
N LEU A 202 -2.91 13.61 5.74
CA LEU A 202 -2.53 14.14 4.42
C LEU A 202 -1.29 15.03 4.51
N ALA A 203 -1.21 15.93 5.48
CA ALA A 203 -0.04 16.80 5.68
C ALA A 203 1.23 15.98 5.95
N SER A 204 1.14 14.91 6.75
CA SER A 204 2.29 14.05 7.03
C SER A 204 2.69 13.20 5.84
N MET A 205 1.74 12.69 5.04
CA MET A 205 2.07 12.01 3.77
C MET A 205 2.75 12.96 2.78
N LYS A 206 2.22 14.19 2.65
CA LYS A 206 2.85 15.21 1.81
C LYS A 206 4.29 15.50 2.25
N ALA A 207 4.53 15.67 3.55
CA ALA A 207 5.87 15.88 4.09
C ALA A 207 6.83 14.72 3.77
N VAL A 208 6.35 13.47 3.81
CA VAL A 208 7.12 12.31 3.34
C VAL A 208 7.44 12.42 1.86
N ILE A 209 6.43 12.69 1.01
CA ILE A 209 6.58 12.78 -0.46
C ILE A 209 7.58 13.85 -0.85
N ASP A 210 7.57 15.00 -0.18
CA ASP A 210 8.50 16.11 -0.42
C ASP A 210 9.98 15.73 -0.12
N LEU A 211 10.22 14.69 0.70
CA LEU A 211 11.55 14.17 1.03
C LEU A 211 12.00 13.00 0.13
N LEU A 212 11.13 12.44 -0.70
CA LEU A 212 11.44 11.27 -1.51
C LEU A 212 12.10 11.63 -2.84
N PRO A 213 13.02 10.78 -3.34
CA PRO A 213 13.57 10.94 -4.67
C PRO A 213 12.47 10.73 -5.72
N ARG A 214 12.43 11.61 -6.72
CA ARG A 214 11.49 11.51 -7.86
C ARG A 214 12.10 10.81 -9.06
N GLU A 215 13.40 10.58 -9.02
CA GLU A 215 14.18 9.97 -10.10
C GLU A 215 15.36 9.19 -9.50
N LYS A 216 15.75 8.09 -10.14
CA LYS A 216 16.99 7.34 -9.90
C LYS A 216 17.49 6.77 -11.22
N ASP A 217 18.78 6.95 -11.48
CA ASP A 217 19.46 6.43 -12.69
C ASP A 217 18.76 6.84 -14.01
N GLY A 218 18.24 8.07 -14.09
CA GLY A 218 17.50 8.61 -15.22
C GLY A 218 16.06 8.09 -15.35
N GLN A 219 15.57 7.32 -14.38
CA GLN A 219 14.22 6.79 -14.38
C GLN A 219 13.37 7.45 -13.30
N ARG A 220 12.16 7.86 -13.67
CA ARG A 220 11.18 8.41 -12.71
C ARG A 220 10.76 7.34 -11.71
N ILE A 221 10.64 7.72 -10.43
CA ILE A 221 10.10 6.91 -9.34
C ILE A 221 8.68 7.39 -9.04
N PRO A 222 7.63 6.74 -9.56
CA PRO A 222 6.26 7.08 -9.24
C PRO A 222 5.94 6.83 -7.76
N ILE A 223 5.18 7.76 -7.17
CA ILE A 223 4.70 7.66 -5.79
C ILE A 223 3.19 7.47 -5.80
N LEU A 224 2.74 6.39 -5.18
CA LEU A 224 1.34 6.04 -5.01
C LEU A 224 0.92 6.32 -3.57
N VAL A 225 -0.25 6.92 -3.37
CA VAL A 225 -0.88 7.05 -2.06
C VAL A 225 -2.23 6.35 -2.04
N PHE A 226 -2.54 5.69 -0.94
CA PHE A 226 -3.82 5.04 -0.73
C PHE A 226 -4.35 5.42 0.64
N THR A 227 -5.55 6.02 0.69
CA THR A 227 -6.28 6.25 1.93
C THR A 227 -7.60 5.48 1.89
N LYS A 228 -7.80 4.55 2.82
CA LYS A 228 -9.08 3.87 2.98
C LYS A 228 -10.13 4.87 3.47
N GLY A 229 -11.26 4.97 2.78
CA GLY A 229 -12.27 5.99 3.04
C GLY A 229 -11.91 7.39 2.50
N GLY A 230 -10.80 7.52 1.77
CA GLY A 230 -10.29 8.81 1.27
C GLY A 230 -11.04 9.38 0.07
N GLY A 231 -12.00 8.66 -0.50
CA GLY A 231 -12.73 9.10 -1.69
C GLY A 231 -13.46 10.43 -1.54
N ILE A 232 -13.82 10.82 -0.31
CA ILE A 232 -14.43 12.14 0.00
C ILE A 232 -13.42 13.29 -0.12
N TRP A 233 -12.12 13.06 0.09
CA TRP A 233 -11.03 14.04 0.04
C TRP A 233 -10.14 13.87 -1.20
N LEU A 234 -10.70 13.35 -2.28
CA LEU A 234 -9.95 12.99 -3.48
C LEU A 234 -9.12 14.15 -4.04
N GLU A 235 -9.70 15.35 -4.10
CA GLU A 235 -9.05 16.56 -4.61
C GLU A 235 -7.92 17.03 -3.69
N ASP A 236 -8.10 16.91 -2.38
CA ASP A 236 -7.05 17.21 -1.40
C ASP A 236 -5.88 16.22 -1.55
N ILE A 237 -6.19 14.92 -1.66
CA ILE A 237 -5.17 13.88 -1.89
C ILE A 237 -4.42 14.12 -3.21
N ALA A 238 -5.09 14.57 -4.25
CA ALA A 238 -4.47 14.93 -5.53
C ALA A 238 -3.48 16.10 -5.43
N SER A 239 -3.54 16.86 -4.35
CA SER A 239 -2.61 17.95 -4.06
C SER A 239 -1.41 17.53 -3.21
N SER A 240 -1.30 16.26 -2.85
CA SER A 240 -0.20 15.72 -2.01
C SER A 240 1.15 15.65 -2.72
N GLY A 241 1.18 15.71 -4.04
CA GLY A 241 2.39 15.48 -4.85
C GLY A 241 2.56 14.02 -5.30
N ALA A 242 1.61 13.13 -5.00
CA ALA A 242 1.59 11.77 -5.52
C ALA A 242 1.34 11.75 -7.04
N ASP A 243 1.79 10.69 -7.71
CA ASP A 243 1.56 10.44 -9.13
C ASP A 243 0.30 9.59 -9.36
N VAL A 244 -0.05 8.76 -8.38
CA VAL A 244 -1.17 7.82 -8.45
C VAL A 244 -1.95 7.84 -7.15
N ILE A 245 -3.28 7.87 -7.25
CA ILE A 245 -4.18 7.74 -6.09
C ILE A 245 -4.84 6.37 -6.10
N GLY A 246 -4.60 5.61 -5.03
CA GLY A 246 -5.31 4.36 -4.77
C GLY A 246 -6.70 4.63 -4.20
N LEU A 247 -7.70 3.99 -4.77
CA LEU A 247 -9.10 4.07 -4.36
C LEU A 247 -9.52 2.76 -3.68
N ASP A 248 -10.29 2.85 -2.63
CA ASP A 248 -11.01 1.70 -2.10
C ASP A 248 -12.32 1.44 -2.88
N TRP A 249 -13.00 0.36 -2.53
CA TRP A 249 -14.21 -0.09 -3.23
C TRP A 249 -15.44 0.82 -3.04
N THR A 250 -15.38 1.82 -2.16
CA THR A 250 -16.50 2.75 -1.91
C THR A 250 -16.58 3.87 -2.94
N ALA A 251 -15.51 4.07 -3.72
CA ALA A 251 -15.43 5.09 -4.77
C ALA A 251 -15.70 4.49 -6.16
N SER A 252 -16.21 5.25 -7.11
CA SER A 252 -16.20 4.91 -8.53
C SER A 252 -14.95 5.47 -9.20
N VAL A 253 -14.17 4.63 -9.89
CA VAL A 253 -12.95 5.04 -10.62
C VAL A 253 -13.31 6.10 -11.68
N ALA A 254 -14.38 5.87 -12.45
CA ALA A 254 -14.82 6.79 -13.50
C ALA A 254 -15.25 8.15 -12.95
N LYS A 255 -16.03 8.17 -11.84
CA LYS A 255 -16.43 9.42 -11.18
C LYS A 255 -15.23 10.14 -10.59
N SER A 256 -14.31 9.40 -9.98
CA SER A 256 -13.07 9.95 -9.41
C SER A 256 -12.21 10.60 -10.49
N ARG A 257 -12.07 9.98 -11.66
CA ARG A 257 -11.39 10.58 -12.80
C ARG A 257 -12.03 11.90 -13.24
N LYS A 258 -13.36 11.93 -13.40
CA LYS A 258 -14.10 13.16 -13.75
C LYS A 258 -13.88 14.28 -12.74
N ARG A 259 -13.90 13.97 -11.44
CA ARG A 259 -13.62 14.94 -10.36
C ARG A 259 -12.21 15.52 -10.49
N LEU A 260 -11.20 14.67 -10.67
CA LEU A 260 -9.81 15.11 -10.80
C LEU A 260 -9.58 15.99 -12.05
N LEU A 261 -10.17 15.63 -13.17
CA LEU A 261 -10.09 16.44 -14.39
C LEU A 261 -10.78 17.81 -14.20
N ALA A 262 -11.90 17.86 -13.50
CA ALA A 262 -12.62 19.11 -13.20
C ALA A 262 -11.78 20.12 -12.40
N VAL A 263 -10.83 19.65 -11.59
CA VAL A 263 -9.89 20.50 -10.84
C VAL A 263 -8.48 20.56 -11.48
N ASN A 264 -8.37 20.17 -12.75
CA ASN A 264 -7.12 20.18 -13.52
C ASN A 264 -5.99 19.36 -12.86
N LYS A 265 -6.31 18.18 -12.32
CA LYS A 265 -5.38 17.22 -11.71
C LYS A 265 -5.48 15.87 -12.42
N PRO A 266 -4.94 15.70 -13.64
CA PRO A 266 -5.05 14.48 -14.42
C PRO A 266 -4.11 13.37 -13.87
N LEU A 267 -4.37 12.88 -12.65
CA LEU A 267 -3.58 11.83 -12.01
C LEU A 267 -4.07 10.43 -12.39
N ALA A 268 -3.14 9.49 -12.39
CA ALA A 268 -3.47 8.08 -12.51
C ALA A 268 -4.23 7.57 -11.26
N LEU A 269 -5.09 6.59 -11.45
CA LEU A 269 -5.88 5.96 -10.40
C LEU A 269 -5.56 4.47 -10.31
N GLN A 270 -5.52 3.94 -9.08
CA GLN A 270 -5.35 2.51 -8.82
C GLN A 270 -6.53 1.98 -8.02
N GLY A 271 -7.05 0.84 -8.40
CA GLY A 271 -8.14 0.17 -7.70
C GLY A 271 -9.22 -0.28 -8.69
N ASN A 272 -10.42 -0.61 -8.24
CA ASN A 272 -10.83 -0.61 -6.82
C ASN A 272 -11.87 -1.73 -6.55
N PHE A 273 -11.56 -2.91 -7.11
CA PHE A 273 -12.43 -4.07 -6.95
C PHE A 273 -12.62 -4.42 -5.47
N ASP A 274 -13.86 -4.67 -5.03
CA ASP A 274 -14.12 -5.07 -3.64
C ASP A 274 -13.48 -6.43 -3.36
N PRO A 275 -12.56 -6.53 -2.40
CA PRO A 275 -11.93 -7.80 -2.06
C PRO A 275 -12.91 -8.89 -1.65
N LEU A 276 -14.06 -8.53 -1.08
CA LEU A 276 -15.07 -9.50 -0.66
C LEU A 276 -15.90 -10.02 -1.83
N ALA A 277 -15.93 -9.33 -2.97
CA ALA A 277 -16.55 -9.86 -4.18
C ALA A 277 -15.82 -11.11 -4.70
N LEU A 278 -14.56 -11.34 -4.29
CA LEU A 278 -13.85 -12.60 -4.58
C LEU A 278 -14.43 -13.84 -3.88
N PHE A 279 -15.41 -13.69 -2.99
CA PHE A 279 -16.16 -14.81 -2.42
C PHE A 279 -17.37 -15.22 -3.25
N SER A 280 -17.69 -14.48 -4.33
CA SER A 280 -18.79 -14.81 -5.24
C SER A 280 -18.34 -15.81 -6.32
N SER A 281 -19.24 -16.16 -7.24
CA SER A 281 -18.88 -17.07 -8.34
C SER A 281 -17.92 -16.41 -9.35
N PRO A 282 -17.13 -17.20 -10.10
CA PRO A 282 -16.26 -16.66 -11.17
C PRO A 282 -17.00 -15.79 -12.19
N GLU A 283 -18.26 -16.11 -12.50
CA GLU A 283 -19.08 -15.33 -13.42
C GLU A 283 -19.41 -13.94 -12.85
N GLN A 284 -19.76 -13.87 -11.56
CA GLN A 284 -20.06 -12.61 -10.87
C GLN A 284 -18.80 -11.75 -10.70
N ILE A 285 -17.64 -12.38 -10.38
CA ILE A 285 -16.34 -11.72 -10.34
C ILE A 285 -16.03 -11.08 -11.70
N SER A 286 -16.20 -11.85 -12.77
CA SER A 286 -15.99 -11.38 -14.14
C SER A 286 -16.93 -10.23 -14.52
N GLN A 287 -18.21 -10.32 -14.16
CA GLN A 287 -19.20 -9.26 -14.43
C GLN A 287 -18.82 -7.97 -13.69
N GLU A 288 -18.44 -8.05 -12.43
CA GLU A 288 -18.07 -6.86 -11.66
C GLU A 288 -16.76 -6.22 -12.16
N ALA A 289 -15.77 -7.03 -12.55
CA ALA A 289 -14.55 -6.52 -13.16
C ALA A 289 -14.83 -5.78 -14.49
N LYS A 290 -15.69 -6.36 -15.34
CA LYS A 290 -16.13 -5.72 -16.59
C LYS A 290 -16.88 -4.43 -16.33
N ARG A 291 -17.79 -4.39 -15.34
CA ARG A 291 -18.53 -3.19 -14.96
C ARG A 291 -17.59 -2.02 -14.64
N ILE A 292 -16.53 -2.28 -13.84
CA ILE A 292 -15.54 -1.24 -13.49
C ILE A 292 -14.80 -0.75 -14.74
N LEU A 293 -14.39 -1.66 -15.62
CA LEU A 293 -13.69 -1.34 -16.87
C LEU A 293 -14.59 -0.59 -17.86
N ASP A 294 -15.86 -0.97 -18.00
CA ASP A 294 -16.83 -0.29 -18.87
C ASP A 294 -17.12 1.13 -18.41
N GLU A 295 -17.34 1.34 -17.10
CA GLU A 295 -17.53 2.68 -16.55
C GLU A 295 -16.31 3.58 -16.82
N LEU A 296 -15.11 3.01 -16.71
CA LEU A 296 -13.88 3.74 -16.99
C LEU A 296 -13.72 4.02 -18.49
N ALA A 297 -14.00 3.05 -19.35
CA ALA A 297 -13.94 3.21 -20.81
C ALA A 297 -14.84 4.34 -21.31
N GLN A 298 -16.00 4.55 -20.65
CA GLN A 298 -16.93 5.64 -20.93
C GLN A 298 -16.56 6.98 -20.25
N SER A 299 -15.47 7.01 -19.48
CA SER A 299 -15.01 8.25 -18.84
C SER A 299 -14.04 9.01 -19.75
N PRO A 300 -13.84 10.33 -19.54
CA PRO A 300 -12.85 11.07 -20.29
C PRO A 300 -11.43 10.50 -20.12
N SER A 301 -10.62 10.55 -21.18
CA SER A 301 -9.19 10.24 -21.11
C SER A 301 -8.43 11.28 -20.27
N LEU A 302 -7.22 10.95 -19.81
CA LEU A 302 -6.36 11.86 -19.04
C LEU A 302 -5.75 12.97 -19.90
N GLY A 303 -5.80 12.84 -21.23
CA GLY A 303 -5.25 13.83 -22.15
C GLY A 303 -5.46 13.45 -23.61
N SER A 304 -5.13 14.36 -24.51
CA SER A 304 -5.23 14.15 -25.95
C SER A 304 -4.36 12.98 -26.41
N GLY A 305 -4.93 12.09 -27.22
CA GLY A 305 -4.23 10.92 -27.76
C GLY A 305 -4.11 9.73 -26.81
N LEU A 306 -4.62 9.84 -25.58
CA LEU A 306 -4.68 8.74 -24.63
C LEU A 306 -6.03 8.02 -24.70
N HIS A 307 -6.00 6.69 -24.55
CA HIS A 307 -7.20 5.88 -24.40
C HIS A 307 -7.84 6.13 -23.03
N SER A 308 -9.17 5.97 -22.90
CA SER A 308 -9.89 6.16 -21.62
C SER A 308 -9.43 5.21 -20.51
N LEU A 309 -8.87 4.04 -20.83
CA LEU A 309 -8.27 3.13 -19.86
C LEU A 309 -6.85 3.53 -19.41
N ASP A 310 -6.19 4.46 -20.10
CA ASP A 310 -4.84 4.89 -19.71
C ASP A 310 -4.87 5.63 -18.37
N GLY A 311 -3.77 5.47 -17.61
CA GLY A 311 -3.68 6.00 -16.25
C GLY A 311 -4.57 5.28 -15.25
N HIS A 312 -4.96 4.03 -15.52
CA HIS A 312 -5.61 3.16 -14.54
C HIS A 312 -4.80 1.90 -14.29
N VAL A 313 -4.57 1.60 -13.03
CA VAL A 313 -4.02 0.34 -12.55
C VAL A 313 -5.15 -0.44 -11.88
N PHE A 314 -5.66 -1.47 -12.55
CA PHE A 314 -6.69 -2.32 -11.96
C PHE A 314 -6.12 -3.04 -10.73
N ASN A 315 -6.81 -2.94 -9.60
CA ASN A 315 -6.38 -3.55 -8.34
C ASN A 315 -7.59 -3.78 -7.43
N LEU A 316 -7.40 -4.58 -6.38
CA LEU A 316 -8.36 -4.63 -5.28
C LEU A 316 -8.39 -3.30 -4.53
N GLY A 317 -9.55 -2.91 -4.02
CA GLY A 317 -9.73 -1.71 -3.20
C GLY A 317 -9.12 -1.81 -1.79
N HIS A 318 -8.64 -2.98 -1.36
CA HIS A 318 -7.92 -3.24 -0.12
C HIS A 318 -7.18 -4.58 -0.20
N GLY A 319 -6.52 -4.99 0.89
CA GLY A 319 -5.84 -6.28 0.99
C GLY A 319 -6.80 -7.47 0.85
N ILE A 320 -6.36 -8.48 0.10
CA ILE A 320 -7.10 -9.73 -0.11
C ILE A 320 -7.31 -10.50 1.20
N SER A 321 -8.46 -11.16 1.35
CA SER A 321 -8.73 -12.04 2.49
C SER A 321 -7.91 -13.34 2.40
N GLN A 322 -7.48 -13.84 3.56
CA GLN A 322 -6.79 -15.13 3.65
C GLN A 322 -7.66 -16.34 3.27
N PHE A 323 -8.97 -16.17 3.22
CA PHE A 323 -9.94 -17.21 2.89
C PHE A 323 -10.38 -17.16 1.41
N THR A 324 -9.81 -16.27 0.62
CA THR A 324 -10.11 -16.18 -0.81
C THR A 324 -9.61 -17.43 -1.53
N ASN A 325 -10.45 -17.99 -2.40
CA ASN A 325 -10.04 -19.08 -3.29
C ASN A 325 -9.05 -18.53 -4.35
N PRO A 326 -7.84 -19.10 -4.52
CA PRO A 326 -6.89 -18.67 -5.54
C PRO A 326 -7.46 -18.68 -6.97
N GLU A 327 -8.34 -19.63 -7.30
CA GLU A 327 -8.96 -19.71 -8.63
C GLU A 327 -9.92 -18.54 -8.93
N HIS A 328 -10.47 -17.90 -7.88
CA HIS A 328 -11.26 -16.69 -8.05
C HIS A 328 -10.38 -15.48 -8.41
N VAL A 329 -9.12 -15.47 -7.95
CA VAL A 329 -8.13 -14.47 -8.37
C VAL A 329 -7.70 -14.72 -9.81
N THR A 330 -7.57 -16.00 -10.24
CA THR A 330 -7.34 -16.37 -11.64
C THR A 330 -8.47 -15.81 -12.52
N ALA A 331 -9.72 -16.08 -12.17
CA ALA A 331 -10.89 -15.58 -12.92
C ALA A 331 -10.90 -14.04 -13.03
N LEU A 332 -10.55 -13.33 -11.94
CA LEU A 332 -10.44 -11.88 -11.95
C LEU A 332 -9.34 -11.41 -12.90
N THR A 333 -8.11 -11.92 -12.76
CA THR A 333 -6.96 -11.44 -13.52
C THR A 333 -7.09 -11.75 -15.01
N GLU A 334 -7.55 -12.93 -15.38
CA GLU A 334 -7.82 -13.31 -16.77
C GLU A 334 -8.91 -12.43 -17.40
N THR A 335 -9.99 -12.15 -16.66
CA THR A 335 -11.04 -11.23 -17.12
C THR A 335 -10.47 -9.83 -17.36
N VAL A 336 -9.72 -9.28 -16.42
CA VAL A 336 -9.14 -7.93 -16.56
C VAL A 336 -8.22 -7.87 -17.77
N VAL A 337 -7.31 -8.84 -17.94
CA VAL A 337 -6.35 -8.86 -19.06
C VAL A 337 -7.06 -9.01 -20.40
N SER A 338 -7.99 -9.96 -20.53
CA SER A 338 -8.68 -10.20 -21.81
C SER A 338 -9.64 -9.07 -22.18
N TYR A 339 -10.44 -8.62 -21.21
CA TYR A 339 -11.46 -7.62 -21.49
C TYR A 339 -10.90 -6.21 -21.70
N SER A 340 -9.86 -5.83 -20.98
CA SER A 340 -9.18 -4.54 -21.23
C SER A 340 -8.55 -4.47 -22.63
N LYS A 341 -8.03 -5.59 -23.15
CA LYS A 341 -7.55 -5.67 -24.55
C LYS A 341 -8.70 -5.48 -25.55
N THR A 342 -9.87 -6.10 -25.29
CA THR A 342 -11.06 -5.92 -26.13
C THR A 342 -11.50 -4.46 -26.19
N LEU A 343 -11.56 -3.79 -25.02
CA LEU A 343 -11.95 -2.37 -24.95
C LEU A 343 -10.94 -1.44 -25.64
N ARG A 344 -9.65 -1.77 -25.63
CA ARG A 344 -8.60 -0.97 -26.28
C ARG A 344 -8.60 -1.10 -27.80
N ASN A 345 -9.23 -2.13 -28.35
CA ASN A 345 -9.34 -2.36 -29.79
C ASN A 345 -10.66 -1.81 -30.41
N GLN A 346 -11.52 -1.22 -29.59
CA GLN A 346 -12.72 -0.52 -30.01
C GLN A 346 -12.48 0.97 -30.25
#